data_5cd47723c8d61f64bdba5c7b860cba9e
#
_entry.id   5cd47723c8d61f64bdba5c7b860cba9e
#
_cell.length_a   1.000
_cell.length_b   1.000
_cell.length_c   1.000
_cell.angle_alpha   90.00
_cell.angle_beta   90.00
_cell.angle_gamma   90.00
#
_symmetry.space_group_name_H-M   'P 1'
#
loop_
_entity.id
_entity.type
_entity.pdbx_description
1 polymer ?
#
loop_
_entity_poly.entity_id
_entity_poly.type
_entity_poly.pdbx_seq_one_letter_code
_entity_poly.pdbx_strand_id
1 'polypeptide(L)'
;MANAKQVLDIQVSKGITTAQSNEHMRRWTEKGWERAVGIGNYDPTREHLNFEIVAGGKVRPIDKSRSIPERMAEILNRRGIKDPNEGLAEPKYRTVVNIIFGGSRKRMQELAFGKQAVDFDKGADNTHIVRKTEIEQWAKDVYSFVCGKYGEQNIVAFMVHLDELNPHVHCTLLPIKDGRFAYKEIFAGKDKYEFSARMKQLHSDFFTEVNTKWGMSRGTSVSETGARHRTTEEYRRMLSEQCTTIEENIERHQEVLSALHSDIRLAERRVKGLTSMVENLKREMTEKKAQLSELESDL
;
A
#
# COMPACT_ATOMS: atom_id res chain seq x y z
N MET A 1 14.29 9.63 -6.35
CA MET A 1 12.96 9.02 -6.17
C MET A 1 13.07 7.96 -5.11
N ALA A 2 12.17 7.91 -4.11
CA ALA A 2 12.16 6.84 -3.12
C ALA A 2 11.99 5.50 -3.85
N ASN A 3 12.89 4.55 -3.57
CA ASN A 3 12.87 3.25 -4.22
C ASN A 3 11.62 2.48 -3.77
N ALA A 4 10.72 2.15 -4.68
CA ALA A 4 9.49 1.41 -4.37
C ALA A 4 9.87 0.05 -3.77
N LYS A 5 9.29 -0.30 -2.62
CA LYS A 5 9.59 -1.55 -1.92
C LYS A 5 8.52 -2.60 -2.19
N GLN A 6 8.91 -3.85 -2.33
CA GLN A 6 7.99 -4.98 -2.38
C GLN A 6 7.43 -5.29 -1.00
N VAL A 7 6.24 -5.89 -0.99
CA VAL A 7 5.60 -6.49 0.18
C VAL A 7 5.34 -7.96 -0.08
N LEU A 8 5.72 -8.81 0.86
CA LEU A 8 5.38 -10.22 0.93
C LEU A 8 5.12 -10.53 2.41
N ASP A 9 3.90 -10.94 2.74
CA ASP A 9 3.51 -11.36 4.09
C ASP A 9 2.93 -12.75 4.07
N ILE A 10 3.29 -13.57 5.04
CA ILE A 10 2.85 -14.96 5.14
C ILE A 10 2.14 -15.19 6.47
N GLN A 11 0.90 -15.57 6.36
CA GLN A 11 0.08 -15.96 7.50
C GLN A 11 -0.29 -17.44 7.39
N VAL A 12 0.00 -18.17 8.43
CA VAL A 12 -0.25 -19.61 8.48
C VAL A 12 -1.42 -19.90 9.39
N SER A 13 -2.37 -20.69 8.91
CA SER A 13 -3.57 -21.05 9.65
C SER A 13 -3.85 -22.55 9.60
N LYS A 14 -4.75 -22.98 10.49
CA LYS A 14 -5.22 -24.35 10.57
C LYS A 14 -6.45 -24.63 9.68
N GLY A 15 -6.79 -23.67 8.85
CA GLY A 15 -7.91 -23.63 7.91
C GLY A 15 -8.19 -22.19 7.51
N ILE A 16 -9.19 -21.98 6.66
CA ILE A 16 -9.68 -20.66 6.30
C ILE A 16 -11.10 -20.48 6.84
N THR A 17 -11.35 -19.38 7.54
CA THR A 17 -12.66 -19.08 8.09
C THR A 17 -13.62 -18.59 7.00
N THR A 18 -14.94 -18.77 7.22
CA THR A 18 -15.96 -18.21 6.32
C THR A 18 -15.84 -16.69 6.20
N ALA A 19 -15.54 -16.00 7.29
CA ALA A 19 -15.36 -14.55 7.29
C ALA A 19 -14.19 -14.13 6.38
N GLN A 20 -13.03 -14.77 6.53
CA GLN A 20 -11.85 -14.51 5.71
C GLN A 20 -12.09 -14.87 4.22
N SER A 21 -12.76 -16.00 3.95
CA SER A 21 -13.16 -16.38 2.61
C SER A 21 -14.08 -15.34 1.97
N ASN A 22 -15.08 -14.86 2.71
CA ASN A 22 -16.01 -13.85 2.23
C ASN A 22 -15.32 -12.52 1.96
N GLU A 23 -14.38 -12.13 2.79
CA GLU A 23 -13.55 -10.93 2.60
C GLU A 23 -12.72 -11.01 1.32
N HIS A 24 -11.97 -12.09 1.13
CA HIS A 24 -11.14 -12.26 -0.06
C HIS A 24 -11.96 -12.34 -1.35
N MET A 25 -13.15 -12.94 -1.28
CA MET A 25 -14.04 -13.12 -2.44
C MET A 25 -14.99 -11.94 -2.66
N ARG A 26 -15.02 -10.95 -1.75
CA ARG A 26 -16.07 -9.92 -1.75
C ARG A 26 -17.48 -10.51 -1.75
N ARG A 27 -17.66 -11.61 -1.00
CA ARG A 27 -18.93 -12.33 -0.85
C ARG A 27 -19.60 -11.91 0.45
N TRP A 28 -20.02 -10.67 0.50
CA TRP A 28 -20.62 -10.10 1.70
C TRP A 28 -22.13 -10.35 1.77
N THR A 29 -22.65 -10.41 2.98
CA THR A 29 -24.07 -10.11 3.21
C THR A 29 -24.24 -8.58 3.07
N GLU A 30 -25.46 -8.13 2.79
CA GLU A 30 -25.74 -6.69 2.65
C GLU A 30 -25.23 -5.89 3.87
N LYS A 31 -25.58 -6.33 5.09
CA LYS A 31 -25.06 -5.72 6.33
C LYS A 31 -23.53 -5.80 6.48
N GLY A 32 -22.92 -6.90 6.03
CA GLY A 32 -21.48 -7.07 6.04
C GLY A 32 -20.78 -6.09 5.11
N TRP A 33 -21.37 -5.88 3.94
CA TRP A 33 -20.88 -4.94 2.95
C TRP A 33 -21.02 -3.49 3.42
N GLU A 34 -22.20 -3.09 3.88
CA GLU A 34 -22.44 -1.76 4.48
C GLU A 34 -21.43 -1.44 5.58
N ARG A 35 -21.15 -2.42 6.46
CA ARG A 35 -20.15 -2.26 7.52
C ARG A 35 -18.73 -2.12 6.96
N ALA A 36 -18.34 -2.93 5.99
CA ALA A 36 -17.02 -2.91 5.37
C ALA A 36 -16.75 -1.57 4.66
N VAL A 37 -17.71 -1.10 3.86
CA VAL A 37 -17.68 0.20 3.20
C VAL A 37 -17.73 1.34 4.23
N GLY A 38 -18.56 1.17 5.28
CA GLY A 38 -18.68 2.15 6.36
C GLY A 38 -17.37 2.42 7.10
N ILE A 39 -16.50 1.43 7.22
CA ILE A 39 -15.14 1.58 7.79
C ILE A 39 -14.21 2.33 6.82
N GLY A 40 -14.55 2.42 5.52
CA GLY A 40 -13.76 3.13 4.51
C GLY A 40 -12.57 2.34 3.96
N ASN A 41 -12.54 1.02 4.15
CA ASN A 41 -11.45 0.18 3.63
C ASN A 41 -11.67 -0.21 2.16
N TYR A 42 -12.92 -0.25 1.70
CA TYR A 42 -13.31 -0.73 0.38
C TYR A 42 -14.05 0.35 -0.40
N ASP A 43 -13.74 0.42 -1.69
CA ASP A 43 -14.43 1.28 -2.64
C ASP A 43 -15.38 0.42 -3.50
N PRO A 44 -16.72 0.50 -3.28
CA PRO A 44 -17.68 -0.30 -4.02
C PRO A 44 -17.69 0.02 -5.52
N THR A 45 -17.29 1.24 -5.90
CA THR A 45 -17.28 1.66 -7.30
C THR A 45 -16.14 1.03 -8.11
N ARG A 46 -15.11 0.48 -7.42
CA ARG A 46 -13.98 -0.24 -8.02
C ARG A 46 -14.02 -1.75 -7.80
N GLU A 47 -15.01 -2.32 -7.12
CA GLU A 47 -15.07 -3.77 -6.87
C GLU A 47 -15.01 -4.59 -8.18
N HIS A 48 -15.63 -4.09 -9.25
CA HIS A 48 -15.64 -4.72 -10.57
C HIS A 48 -14.26 -4.86 -11.23
N LEU A 49 -13.25 -4.12 -10.73
CA LEU A 49 -11.87 -4.18 -11.19
C LEU A 49 -11.11 -5.36 -10.59
N ASN A 50 -11.59 -5.93 -9.48
CA ASN A 50 -11.00 -7.09 -8.84
C ASN A 50 -11.06 -8.30 -9.77
N PHE A 51 -10.07 -9.18 -9.67
CA PHE A 51 -10.02 -10.38 -10.51
C PHE A 51 -9.32 -11.53 -9.77
N GLU A 52 -9.49 -12.74 -10.30
CA GLU A 52 -8.73 -13.90 -9.88
C GLU A 52 -7.91 -14.48 -11.04
N ILE A 53 -6.79 -15.13 -10.68
CA ILE A 53 -6.02 -15.95 -11.61
C ILE A 53 -6.24 -17.41 -11.26
N VAL A 54 -6.60 -18.18 -12.25
CA VAL A 54 -6.88 -19.62 -12.11
C VAL A 54 -5.89 -20.45 -12.93
N ALA A 55 -5.99 -21.77 -12.83
CA ALA A 55 -5.11 -22.72 -13.51
C ALA A 55 -4.82 -22.34 -14.97
N GLY A 56 -3.54 -22.45 -15.33
CA GLY A 56 -3.01 -21.99 -16.61
C GLY A 56 -2.81 -20.47 -16.70
N GLY A 57 -2.79 -19.75 -15.57
CA GLY A 57 -2.56 -18.31 -15.55
C GLY A 57 -3.68 -17.45 -16.16
N LYS A 58 -4.90 -18.00 -16.24
CA LYS A 58 -6.06 -17.31 -16.85
C LYS A 58 -6.67 -16.31 -15.88
N VAL A 59 -6.78 -15.06 -16.35
CA VAL A 59 -7.45 -13.97 -15.61
C VAL A 59 -8.96 -14.04 -15.86
N ARG A 60 -9.75 -13.93 -14.80
CA ARG A 60 -11.22 -13.84 -14.87
C ARG A 60 -11.78 -13.01 -13.69
N PRO A 61 -13.04 -12.55 -13.75
CA PRO A 61 -13.72 -12.03 -12.58
C PRO A 61 -13.72 -13.05 -11.44
N ILE A 62 -13.72 -12.57 -10.18
CA ILE A 62 -13.76 -13.45 -9.01
C ILE A 62 -15.03 -14.29 -9.04
N ASP A 63 -14.87 -15.61 -9.08
CA ASP A 63 -16.01 -16.56 -9.01
C ASP A 63 -16.51 -16.67 -7.58
N LYS A 64 -17.63 -16.04 -7.28
CA LYS A 64 -18.25 -16.03 -5.95
C LYS A 64 -19.15 -17.25 -5.69
N SER A 65 -19.29 -18.18 -6.63
CA SER A 65 -20.21 -19.33 -6.50
C SER A 65 -19.77 -20.33 -5.42
N ARG A 66 -18.45 -20.50 -5.23
CA ARG A 66 -17.87 -21.45 -4.28
C ARG A 66 -16.89 -20.75 -3.35
N SER A 67 -17.09 -20.90 -2.04
CA SER A 67 -16.19 -20.37 -1.03
C SER A 67 -14.78 -20.97 -1.12
N ILE A 68 -13.79 -20.32 -0.54
CA ILE A 68 -12.42 -20.86 -0.52
C ILE A 68 -12.35 -22.21 0.23
N PRO A 69 -13.05 -22.43 1.36
CA PRO A 69 -13.14 -23.76 1.98
C PRO A 69 -13.71 -24.84 1.03
N GLU A 70 -14.75 -24.53 0.26
CA GLU A 70 -15.33 -25.47 -0.73
C GLU A 70 -14.34 -25.79 -1.84
N ARG A 71 -13.61 -24.79 -2.36
CA ARG A 71 -12.54 -24.98 -3.35
C ARG A 71 -11.41 -25.84 -2.79
N MET A 72 -11.04 -25.65 -1.52
CA MET A 72 -10.06 -26.48 -0.82
C MET A 72 -10.52 -27.94 -0.74
N ALA A 73 -11.75 -28.18 -0.29
CA ALA A 73 -12.31 -29.53 -0.20
C ALA A 73 -12.35 -30.25 -1.56
N GLU A 74 -12.74 -29.56 -2.62
CA GLU A 74 -12.72 -30.09 -3.99
C GLU A 74 -11.30 -30.49 -4.45
N ILE A 75 -10.30 -29.65 -4.17
CA ILE A 75 -8.90 -29.95 -4.52
C ILE A 75 -8.43 -31.19 -3.79
N LEU A 76 -8.69 -31.29 -2.49
CA LEU A 76 -8.29 -32.42 -1.66
C LEU A 76 -8.99 -33.70 -2.11
N ASN A 77 -10.31 -33.66 -2.31
CA ASN A 77 -11.10 -34.82 -2.80
C ASN A 77 -10.62 -35.32 -4.16
N ARG A 78 -10.43 -34.43 -5.13
CA ARG A 78 -9.93 -34.79 -6.46
C ARG A 78 -8.55 -35.44 -6.43
N ARG A 79 -7.73 -35.10 -5.44
CA ARG A 79 -6.36 -35.62 -5.26
C ARG A 79 -6.29 -36.79 -4.29
N GLY A 80 -7.39 -37.22 -3.67
CA GLY A 80 -7.42 -38.27 -2.66
C GLY A 80 -6.59 -37.95 -1.41
N ILE A 81 -6.50 -36.64 -1.06
CA ILE A 81 -5.72 -36.16 0.10
C ILE A 81 -6.69 -35.85 1.23
N LYS A 82 -6.48 -36.53 2.37
CA LYS A 82 -7.29 -36.28 3.58
C LYS A 82 -6.85 -34.99 4.29
N ASP A 83 -7.82 -34.14 4.69
CA ASP A 83 -7.53 -33.02 5.60
C ASP A 83 -7.21 -33.58 7.00
N PRO A 84 -6.01 -33.33 7.55
CA PRO A 84 -5.65 -33.84 8.88
C PRO A 84 -6.45 -33.18 10.01
N ASN A 85 -7.19 -32.12 9.75
CA ASN A 85 -8.08 -31.47 10.70
C ASN A 85 -9.55 -31.97 10.62
N GLU A 86 -9.87 -32.77 9.61
CA GLU A 86 -11.23 -33.31 9.44
C GLU A 86 -11.63 -34.17 10.63
N GLY A 87 -12.81 -33.89 11.18
CA GLY A 87 -13.37 -34.60 12.36
C GLY A 87 -12.74 -34.24 13.70
N LEU A 88 -11.78 -33.31 13.74
CA LEU A 88 -11.25 -32.81 15.01
C LEU A 88 -12.17 -31.72 15.59
N ALA A 89 -12.46 -31.81 16.89
CA ALA A 89 -13.20 -30.78 17.61
C ALA A 89 -12.50 -29.40 17.51
N GLU A 90 -11.16 -29.41 17.57
CA GLU A 90 -10.34 -28.23 17.34
C GLU A 90 -9.23 -28.54 16.31
N PRO A 91 -9.09 -27.74 15.25
CA PRO A 91 -8.01 -27.90 14.29
C PRO A 91 -6.63 -27.81 14.95
N LYS A 92 -5.75 -28.76 14.65
CA LYS A 92 -4.37 -28.84 15.19
C LYS A 92 -3.31 -28.52 14.15
N TYR A 93 -3.52 -28.96 12.91
CA TYR A 93 -2.51 -28.93 11.85
C TYR A 93 -2.63 -27.66 11.01
N ARG A 94 -1.50 -27.14 10.58
CA ARG A 94 -1.42 -25.99 9.68
C ARG A 94 -1.65 -26.46 8.25
N THR A 95 -2.86 -26.27 7.76
CA THR A 95 -3.30 -26.75 6.45
C THR A 95 -3.44 -25.67 5.40
N VAL A 96 -3.35 -24.40 5.80
CA VAL A 96 -3.46 -23.25 4.89
C VAL A 96 -2.32 -22.27 5.13
N VAL A 97 -1.77 -21.76 4.04
CA VAL A 97 -0.83 -20.64 4.02
C VAL A 97 -1.44 -19.54 3.17
N ASN A 98 -1.74 -18.40 3.80
CA ASN A 98 -2.18 -17.21 3.11
C ASN A 98 -0.97 -16.31 2.89
N ILE A 99 -0.76 -15.90 1.64
CA ILE A 99 0.35 -15.03 1.26
C ILE A 99 -0.23 -13.76 0.64
N ILE A 100 0.21 -12.62 1.15
CA ILE A 100 -0.08 -11.32 0.55
C ILE A 100 1.14 -10.88 -0.24
N PHE A 101 0.91 -10.56 -1.51
CA PHE A 101 1.91 -9.94 -2.38
C PHE A 101 1.49 -8.53 -2.76
N GLY A 102 2.43 -7.61 -2.74
CA GLY A 102 2.19 -6.23 -3.08
C GLY A 102 3.47 -5.41 -3.14
N GLY A 103 3.29 -4.12 -2.99
CA GLY A 103 4.41 -3.17 -2.95
C GLY A 103 4.02 -1.84 -2.32
N SER A 104 4.92 -0.87 -2.39
CA SER A 104 4.64 0.49 -1.95
C SER A 104 3.41 1.03 -2.70
N ARG A 105 2.51 1.69 -1.96
CA ARG A 105 1.21 2.17 -2.45
C ARG A 105 1.28 2.85 -3.80
N LYS A 106 2.13 3.86 -3.93
CA LYS A 106 2.28 4.61 -5.18
C LYS A 106 2.58 3.70 -6.36
N ARG A 107 3.51 2.74 -6.21
CA ARG A 107 3.88 1.83 -7.29
C ARG A 107 2.76 0.89 -7.67
N MET A 108 2.07 0.32 -6.68
CA MET A 108 0.94 -0.56 -6.93
C MET A 108 -0.23 0.15 -7.61
N GLN A 109 -0.51 1.40 -7.21
CA GLN A 109 -1.51 2.24 -7.87
C GLN A 109 -1.10 2.60 -9.30
N GLU A 110 0.17 2.92 -9.57
CA GLU A 110 0.69 3.14 -10.92
C GLU A 110 0.50 1.90 -11.82
N LEU A 111 0.76 0.70 -11.31
CA LEU A 111 0.53 -0.56 -12.04
C LEU A 111 -0.96 -0.82 -12.28
N ALA A 112 -1.80 -0.53 -11.28
CA ALA A 112 -3.22 -0.82 -11.35
C ALA A 112 -4.01 0.17 -12.22
N PHE A 113 -3.68 1.46 -12.12
CA PHE A 113 -4.49 2.55 -12.68
C PHE A 113 -3.72 3.50 -13.60
N GLY A 114 -2.39 3.41 -13.63
CA GLY A 114 -1.55 4.29 -14.45
C GLY A 114 -1.62 5.75 -13.97
N LYS A 115 -1.96 6.65 -14.87
CA LYS A 115 -2.10 8.08 -14.60
C LYS A 115 -3.55 8.51 -14.33
N GLN A 116 -4.49 7.56 -14.21
CA GLN A 116 -5.88 7.88 -13.91
C GLN A 116 -5.97 8.51 -12.51
N ALA A 117 -6.76 9.56 -12.38
CA ALA A 117 -7.01 10.21 -11.10
C ALA A 117 -8.04 9.41 -10.30
N VAL A 118 -7.55 8.53 -9.43
CA VAL A 118 -8.40 7.78 -8.50
C VAL A 118 -8.59 8.64 -7.26
N ASP A 119 -9.84 8.89 -6.91
CA ASP A 119 -10.21 9.55 -5.66
C ASP A 119 -10.34 8.50 -4.55
N PHE A 120 -9.52 8.61 -3.51
CA PHE A 120 -9.52 7.70 -2.36
C PHE A 120 -10.33 8.19 -1.16
N ASP A 121 -11.04 9.29 -1.32
CA ASP A 121 -11.93 9.79 -0.28
C ASP A 121 -13.16 8.88 -0.14
N LYS A 122 -13.66 8.76 1.08
CA LYS A 122 -14.80 7.91 1.37
C LYS A 122 -16.05 8.38 0.63
N GLY A 123 -16.62 7.48 -0.17
CA GLY A 123 -17.83 7.75 -0.95
C GLY A 123 -17.56 8.40 -2.31
N ALA A 124 -16.30 8.53 -2.70
CA ALA A 124 -15.94 8.98 -4.05
C ALA A 124 -16.46 8.01 -5.13
N ASP A 125 -16.80 8.54 -6.28
CA ASP A 125 -17.20 7.75 -7.45
C ASP A 125 -16.01 7.53 -8.39
N ASN A 126 -15.52 6.30 -8.42
CA ASN A 126 -14.43 5.84 -9.28
C ASN A 126 -14.92 4.87 -10.39
N THR A 127 -16.20 4.88 -10.73
CA THR A 127 -16.77 3.98 -11.78
C THR A 127 -16.13 4.17 -13.15
N HIS A 128 -15.54 5.34 -13.40
CA HIS A 128 -14.83 5.67 -14.65
C HIS A 128 -13.41 5.06 -14.72
N ILE A 129 -12.88 4.56 -13.60
CA ILE A 129 -11.53 3.97 -13.53
C ILE A 129 -11.53 2.60 -14.20
N VAL A 130 -10.49 2.37 -14.99
CA VAL A 130 -10.26 1.08 -15.65
C VAL A 130 -8.94 0.46 -15.21
N ARG A 131 -8.96 -0.86 -15.06
CA ARG A 131 -7.77 -1.63 -14.73
C ARG A 131 -6.77 -1.62 -15.89
N LYS A 132 -5.50 -1.41 -15.59
CA LYS A 132 -4.41 -1.46 -16.55
C LYS A 132 -3.91 -2.89 -16.74
N THR A 133 -3.34 -3.14 -17.92
CA THR A 133 -2.74 -4.45 -18.27
C THR A 133 -1.51 -4.75 -17.42
N GLU A 134 -0.82 -3.72 -16.95
CA GLU A 134 0.40 -3.84 -16.14
C GLU A 134 0.16 -4.56 -14.83
N ILE A 135 -0.95 -4.29 -14.13
CA ILE A 135 -1.28 -5.01 -12.88
C ILE A 135 -1.65 -6.47 -13.14
N GLU A 136 -2.31 -6.76 -14.26
CA GLU A 136 -2.60 -8.14 -14.65
C GLU A 136 -1.31 -8.91 -14.96
N GLN A 137 -0.40 -8.29 -15.68
CA GLN A 137 0.87 -8.92 -16.02
C GLN A 137 1.75 -9.13 -14.79
N TRP A 138 1.83 -8.13 -13.89
CA TRP A 138 2.50 -8.30 -12.60
C TRP A 138 1.89 -9.44 -11.77
N ALA A 139 0.58 -9.50 -11.69
CA ALA A 139 -0.11 -10.56 -10.97
C ALA A 139 0.12 -11.95 -11.58
N LYS A 140 0.20 -12.07 -12.93
CA LYS A 140 0.58 -13.31 -13.62
C LYS A 140 2.00 -13.74 -13.31
N ASP A 141 2.94 -12.78 -13.20
CA ASP A 141 4.32 -13.09 -12.82
C ASP A 141 4.39 -13.59 -11.38
N VAL A 142 3.63 -12.97 -10.46
CA VAL A 142 3.49 -13.46 -9.08
C VAL A 142 2.86 -14.86 -9.06
N TYR A 143 1.81 -15.09 -9.85
CA TYR A 143 1.18 -16.41 -9.97
C TYR A 143 2.17 -17.47 -10.44
N SER A 144 2.93 -17.17 -11.51
CA SER A 144 3.96 -18.07 -12.05
C SER A 144 5.06 -18.37 -11.03
N PHE A 145 5.47 -17.36 -10.26
CA PHE A 145 6.41 -17.52 -9.14
C PHE A 145 5.88 -18.49 -8.08
N VAL A 146 4.62 -18.34 -7.67
CA VAL A 146 3.99 -19.27 -6.70
C VAL A 146 3.85 -20.66 -7.28
N CYS A 147 3.45 -20.80 -8.55
CA CYS A 147 3.38 -22.07 -9.24
C CYS A 147 4.75 -22.80 -9.27
N GLY A 148 5.80 -22.08 -9.61
CA GLY A 148 7.15 -22.63 -9.68
C GLY A 148 7.68 -23.12 -8.34
N LYS A 149 7.34 -22.41 -7.24
CA LYS A 149 7.82 -22.77 -5.90
C LYS A 149 6.98 -23.83 -5.20
N TYR A 150 5.67 -23.83 -5.40
CA TYR A 150 4.76 -24.63 -4.59
C TYR A 150 3.86 -25.57 -5.40
N GLY A 151 3.86 -25.45 -6.71
CA GLY A 151 2.99 -26.18 -7.62
C GLY A 151 1.61 -25.56 -7.75
N GLU A 152 1.17 -25.38 -8.99
CA GLU A 152 -0.13 -24.79 -9.33
C GLU A 152 -1.31 -25.51 -8.66
N GLN A 153 -1.24 -26.83 -8.58
CA GLN A 153 -2.26 -27.68 -7.97
C GLN A 153 -2.48 -27.46 -6.48
N ASN A 154 -1.60 -26.71 -5.82
CA ASN A 154 -1.69 -26.36 -4.42
C ASN A 154 -2.32 -24.97 -4.18
N ILE A 155 -2.57 -24.19 -5.24
CA ILE A 155 -3.22 -22.87 -5.15
C ILE A 155 -4.73 -23.08 -5.10
N VAL A 156 -5.36 -22.66 -4.01
CA VAL A 156 -6.82 -22.72 -3.81
C VAL A 156 -7.49 -21.48 -4.37
N ALA A 157 -6.88 -20.33 -4.12
CA ALA A 157 -7.36 -19.03 -4.56
C ALA A 157 -6.19 -18.08 -4.78
N PHE A 158 -6.30 -17.27 -5.83
CA PHE A 158 -5.34 -16.23 -6.13
C PHE A 158 -6.12 -14.99 -6.61
N MET A 159 -6.39 -14.08 -5.68
CA MET A 159 -7.27 -12.95 -5.89
C MET A 159 -6.49 -11.64 -5.85
N VAL A 160 -6.82 -10.75 -6.76
CA VAL A 160 -6.20 -9.42 -6.87
C VAL A 160 -7.24 -8.38 -6.53
N HIS A 161 -6.98 -7.63 -5.48
CA HIS A 161 -7.85 -6.58 -4.98
C HIS A 161 -7.37 -5.21 -5.45
N LEU A 162 -8.26 -4.50 -6.13
CA LEU A 162 -8.05 -3.15 -6.66
C LEU A 162 -9.03 -2.13 -6.05
N ASP A 163 -9.95 -2.62 -5.24
CA ASP A 163 -10.98 -1.83 -4.55
C ASP A 163 -10.54 -1.31 -3.18
N GLU A 164 -9.31 -1.59 -2.79
CA GLU A 164 -8.69 -1.05 -1.57
C GLU A 164 -7.72 0.09 -1.87
N LEU A 165 -7.24 0.74 -0.80
CA LEU A 165 -6.27 1.84 -0.92
C LEU A 165 -4.95 1.40 -1.56
N ASN A 166 -4.52 0.17 -1.29
CA ASN A 166 -3.29 -0.39 -1.83
C ASN A 166 -3.60 -1.68 -2.61
N PRO A 167 -3.49 -1.68 -3.95
CA PRO A 167 -3.66 -2.89 -4.75
C PRO A 167 -2.72 -4.01 -4.32
N HIS A 168 -3.24 -5.23 -4.16
CA HIS A 168 -2.47 -6.37 -3.68
C HIS A 168 -3.09 -7.70 -4.10
N VAL A 169 -2.34 -8.79 -3.89
CA VAL A 169 -2.76 -10.16 -4.14
C VAL A 169 -2.96 -10.89 -2.81
N HIS A 170 -4.05 -11.63 -2.70
CA HIS A 170 -4.24 -12.69 -1.72
C HIS A 170 -4.08 -14.05 -2.39
N CYS A 171 -3.10 -14.83 -1.96
CA CYS A 171 -2.89 -16.20 -2.40
C CYS A 171 -3.17 -17.16 -1.24
N THR A 172 -4.16 -18.02 -1.40
CA THR A 172 -4.43 -19.12 -0.45
C THR A 172 -3.82 -20.41 -1.00
N LEU A 173 -2.86 -20.95 -0.28
CA LEU A 173 -2.05 -22.09 -0.68
C LEU A 173 -2.18 -23.25 0.31
N LEU A 174 -2.24 -24.48 -0.22
CA LEU A 174 -2.12 -25.71 0.58
C LEU A 174 -0.64 -26.13 0.64
N PRO A 175 -0.05 -26.29 1.82
CA PRO A 175 1.33 -26.75 1.96
C PRO A 175 1.42 -28.29 1.77
N ILE A 176 1.14 -28.74 0.54
CA ILE A 176 1.11 -30.16 0.18
C ILE A 176 2.38 -30.51 -0.60
N LYS A 177 3.04 -31.59 -0.17
CA LYS A 177 4.19 -32.21 -0.83
C LYS A 177 4.03 -33.75 -0.78
N ASP A 178 4.31 -34.41 -1.87
CA ASP A 178 4.22 -35.86 -1.98
C ASP A 178 2.88 -36.45 -1.48
N GLY A 179 1.78 -35.79 -1.88
CA GLY A 179 0.41 -36.24 -1.56
C GLY A 179 -0.02 -36.04 -0.11
N ARG A 180 0.72 -35.30 0.72
CA ARG A 180 0.40 -35.03 2.13
C ARG A 180 0.65 -33.57 2.53
N PHE A 181 0.01 -33.15 3.60
CA PHE A 181 0.31 -31.86 4.22
C PHE A 181 1.72 -31.88 4.85
N ALA A 182 2.57 -30.97 4.42
CA ALA A 182 3.99 -30.93 4.74
C ALA A 182 4.47 -29.51 5.12
N TYR A 183 3.66 -28.76 5.89
CA TYR A 183 3.97 -27.37 6.25
C TYR A 183 5.39 -27.20 6.81
N LYS A 184 5.81 -28.09 7.72
CA LYS A 184 7.15 -28.02 8.31
C LYS A 184 8.26 -28.14 7.27
N GLU A 185 8.08 -29.02 6.31
CA GLU A 185 9.08 -29.27 5.27
C GLU A 185 9.19 -28.13 4.27
N ILE A 186 8.04 -27.49 3.94
CA ILE A 186 7.98 -26.45 2.92
C ILE A 186 8.35 -25.08 3.52
N PHE A 187 7.80 -24.73 4.68
CA PHE A 187 7.88 -23.39 5.24
C PHE A 187 8.67 -23.28 6.55
N ALA A 188 8.34 -24.10 7.56
CA ALA A 188 8.84 -23.88 8.91
C ALA A 188 10.30 -24.31 9.12
N GLY A 189 10.74 -25.39 8.44
CA GLY A 189 12.05 -25.98 8.74
C GLY A 189 12.09 -26.69 10.10
N LYS A 190 13.29 -26.98 10.57
CA LYS A 190 13.55 -27.71 11.84
C LYS A 190 13.40 -26.77 13.06
N ASP A 191 13.80 -25.52 12.90
CA ASP A 191 13.85 -24.54 13.98
C ASP A 191 13.59 -23.10 13.48
N LYS A 192 13.62 -22.14 14.40
CA LYS A 192 13.42 -20.71 14.09
C LYS A 192 14.48 -20.11 13.17
N TYR A 193 15.68 -20.66 13.14
CA TYR A 193 16.77 -20.14 12.31
C TYR A 193 16.58 -20.58 10.86
N GLU A 194 16.23 -21.86 10.65
CA GLU A 194 15.88 -22.37 9.33
C GLU A 194 14.64 -21.67 8.79
N PHE A 195 13.61 -21.47 9.62
CA PHE A 195 12.45 -20.69 9.24
C PHE A 195 12.83 -19.27 8.78
N SER A 196 13.65 -18.56 9.58
CA SER A 196 14.10 -17.21 9.23
C SER A 196 14.90 -17.19 7.92
N ALA A 197 15.78 -18.18 7.71
CA ALA A 197 16.56 -18.31 6.48
C ALA A 197 15.65 -18.51 5.26
N ARG A 198 14.66 -19.42 5.37
CA ARG A 198 13.68 -19.67 4.30
C ARG A 198 12.85 -18.44 3.96
N MET A 199 12.40 -17.70 4.98
CA MET A 199 11.64 -16.45 4.76
C MET A 199 12.52 -15.39 4.07
N LYS A 200 13.75 -15.21 4.52
CA LYS A 200 14.70 -14.29 3.86
C LYS A 200 14.97 -14.69 2.41
N GLN A 201 15.12 -15.98 2.15
CA GLN A 201 15.32 -16.49 0.79
C GLN A 201 14.09 -16.23 -0.07
N LEU A 202 12.89 -16.52 0.43
CA LEU A 202 11.65 -16.29 -0.30
C LEU A 202 11.46 -14.82 -0.69
N HIS A 203 11.78 -13.90 0.21
CA HIS A 203 11.77 -12.46 -0.10
C HIS A 203 12.82 -12.09 -1.17
N SER A 204 13.99 -12.72 -1.15
CA SER A 204 15.04 -12.49 -2.15
C SER A 204 14.64 -13.04 -3.50
N ASP A 205 14.08 -14.25 -3.54
CA ASP A 205 13.58 -14.88 -4.76
C ASP A 205 12.44 -14.07 -5.38
N PHE A 206 11.50 -13.61 -4.58
CA PHE A 206 10.40 -12.76 -5.04
C PHE A 206 10.91 -11.44 -5.65
N PHE A 207 11.94 -10.85 -5.05
CA PHE A 207 12.61 -9.69 -5.63
C PHE A 207 13.25 -10.03 -6.97
N THR A 208 14.08 -11.08 -7.02
CA THR A 208 14.90 -11.40 -8.18
C THR A 208 14.05 -11.91 -9.35
N GLU A 209 13.11 -12.82 -9.06
CA GLU A 209 12.33 -13.51 -10.10
C GLU A 209 11.13 -12.67 -10.60
N VAL A 210 10.59 -11.78 -9.74
CA VAL A 210 9.39 -10.99 -10.08
C VAL A 210 9.68 -9.50 -10.10
N ASN A 211 10.03 -8.91 -8.96
CA ASN A 211 9.89 -7.47 -8.76
C ASN A 211 11.02 -6.61 -9.31
N THR A 212 12.16 -7.20 -9.66
CA THR A 212 13.24 -6.46 -10.32
C THR A 212 12.76 -5.78 -11.60
N LYS A 213 12.04 -6.50 -12.47
CA LYS A 213 11.50 -5.95 -13.72
C LYS A 213 10.34 -4.97 -13.51
N TRP A 214 9.71 -5.01 -12.35
CA TRP A 214 8.61 -4.10 -11.98
C TRP A 214 9.08 -2.87 -11.21
N GLY A 215 10.40 -2.65 -11.10
CA GLY A 215 10.97 -1.47 -10.45
C GLY A 215 10.72 -1.41 -8.94
N MET A 216 10.56 -2.56 -8.30
CA MET A 216 10.43 -2.66 -6.84
C MET A 216 11.68 -3.31 -6.25
N SER A 217 12.15 -2.79 -5.11
CA SER A 217 13.28 -3.32 -4.37
C SER A 217 12.82 -4.25 -3.23
N ARG A 218 13.71 -5.14 -2.82
CA ARG A 218 13.46 -6.09 -1.72
C ARG A 218 13.11 -5.40 -0.39
N GLY A 219 13.54 -4.18 -0.19
CA GLY A 219 13.47 -3.50 1.10
C GLY A 219 14.69 -3.76 1.98
N THR A 220 14.74 -3.03 3.09
CA THR A 220 15.84 -3.08 4.06
C THR A 220 15.59 -4.21 5.06
N SER A 221 16.64 -4.90 5.50
CA SER A 221 16.49 -6.02 6.43
C SER A 221 16.08 -5.54 7.84
N VAL A 222 15.40 -6.41 8.59
CA VAL A 222 15.03 -6.13 9.99
C VAL A 222 16.28 -5.89 10.85
N SER A 223 17.40 -6.55 10.54
CA SER A 223 18.67 -6.34 11.23
C SER A 223 19.24 -4.93 11.05
N GLU A 224 18.94 -4.27 9.94
CA GLU A 224 19.37 -2.91 9.65
C GLU A 224 18.39 -1.85 10.18
N THR A 225 17.11 -2.15 10.15
CA THR A 225 16.07 -1.18 10.53
C THR A 225 15.63 -1.28 11.98
N GLY A 226 15.95 -2.39 12.67
CA GLY A 226 15.39 -2.69 13.99
C GLY A 226 13.87 -2.87 14.00
N ALA A 227 13.22 -2.90 12.82
CA ALA A 227 11.77 -3.01 12.72
C ALA A 227 11.30 -4.34 13.33
N ARG A 228 10.27 -4.28 14.17
CA ARG A 228 9.59 -5.46 14.70
C ARG A 228 8.18 -5.57 14.11
N HIS A 229 7.68 -6.77 14.05
CA HIS A 229 6.27 -6.98 13.75
C HIS A 229 5.44 -6.31 14.84
N ARG A 230 4.50 -5.45 14.44
CA ARG A 230 3.57 -4.75 15.34
C ARG A 230 2.17 -5.28 15.10
N THR A 231 1.37 -5.36 16.14
CA THR A 231 -0.07 -5.60 15.97
C THR A 231 -0.72 -4.40 15.28
N THR A 232 -1.88 -4.61 14.68
CA THR A 232 -2.65 -3.53 14.04
C THR A 232 -2.97 -2.41 15.04
N GLU A 233 -3.23 -2.77 16.30
CA GLU A 233 -3.51 -1.84 17.38
C GLU A 233 -2.28 -1.02 17.79
N GLU A 234 -1.13 -1.66 17.97
CA GLU A 234 0.15 -0.97 18.21
C GLU A 234 0.50 -0.01 17.06
N TYR A 235 0.25 -0.43 15.81
CA TYR A 235 0.52 0.39 14.64
C TYR A 235 -0.42 1.61 14.58
N ARG A 236 -1.72 1.43 14.83
CA ARG A 236 -2.69 2.54 14.89
C ARG A 236 -2.36 3.55 15.97
N ARG A 237 -1.97 3.08 17.17
CA ARG A 237 -1.55 3.96 18.27
C ARG A 237 -0.33 4.78 17.90
N MET A 238 0.70 4.15 17.33
CA MET A 238 1.88 4.85 16.85
C MET A 238 1.55 5.89 15.78
N LEU A 239 0.68 5.57 14.83
CA LEU A 239 0.24 6.52 13.81
C LEU A 239 -0.50 7.71 14.44
N SER A 240 -1.38 7.46 15.41
CA SER A 240 -2.09 8.52 16.14
C SER A 240 -1.09 9.47 16.83
N GLU A 241 -0.11 8.92 17.54
CA GLU A 241 0.95 9.71 18.19
C GLU A 241 1.76 10.55 17.18
N GLN A 242 2.08 9.96 16.00
CA GLN A 242 2.76 10.68 14.92
C GLN A 242 1.90 11.79 14.33
N CYS A 243 0.60 11.56 14.12
CA CYS A 243 -0.33 12.57 13.65
C CYS A 243 -0.39 13.76 14.61
N THR A 244 -0.54 13.53 15.92
CA THR A 244 -0.54 14.59 16.93
C THR A 244 0.76 15.41 16.86
N THR A 245 1.92 14.76 16.78
CA THR A 245 3.21 15.46 16.65
C THR A 245 3.30 16.31 15.38
N ILE A 246 2.75 15.81 14.27
CA ILE A 246 2.71 16.55 12.99
C ILE A 246 1.78 17.75 13.12
N GLU A 247 0.61 17.61 13.71
CA GLU A 247 -0.35 18.68 13.96
C GLU A 247 0.26 19.80 14.80
N GLU A 248 0.92 19.47 15.91
CA GLU A 248 1.66 20.44 16.76
C GLU A 248 2.75 21.18 15.97
N ASN A 249 3.47 20.49 15.08
CA ASN A 249 4.49 21.13 14.24
C ASN A 249 3.85 22.05 13.20
N ILE A 250 2.72 21.68 12.61
CA ILE A 250 1.97 22.52 11.66
C ILE A 250 1.53 23.82 12.35
N GLU A 251 0.93 23.72 13.54
CA GLU A 251 0.50 24.88 14.32
C GLU A 251 1.68 25.83 14.59
N ARG A 252 2.81 25.29 15.07
CA ARG A 252 4.02 26.07 15.32
C ARG A 252 4.53 26.78 14.06
N HIS A 253 4.57 26.08 12.93
CA HIS A 253 4.99 26.69 11.67
C HIS A 253 4.00 27.75 11.17
N GLN A 254 2.70 27.60 11.39
CA GLN A 254 1.70 28.60 11.06
C GLN A 254 1.86 29.88 11.89
N GLU A 255 2.19 29.76 13.19
CA GLU A 255 2.51 30.90 14.04
C GLU A 255 3.75 31.67 13.54
N VAL A 256 4.82 30.94 13.21
CA VAL A 256 6.04 31.55 12.64
C VAL A 256 5.76 32.27 11.33
N LEU A 257 4.99 31.64 10.41
CA LEU A 257 4.59 32.26 9.14
C LEU A 257 3.76 33.52 9.37
N SER A 258 2.84 33.52 10.33
CA SER A 258 2.03 34.70 10.68
C SER A 258 2.90 35.85 11.18
N ALA A 259 3.86 35.58 12.06
CA ALA A 259 4.82 36.56 12.55
C ALA A 259 5.67 37.13 11.39
N LEU A 260 6.24 36.28 10.54
CA LEU A 260 7.00 36.71 9.36
C LEU A 260 6.20 37.58 8.42
N HIS A 261 4.95 37.25 8.14
CA HIS A 261 4.08 38.09 7.32
C HIS A 261 3.83 39.46 7.95
N SER A 262 3.75 39.54 9.28
CA SER A 262 3.63 40.81 9.98
C SER A 262 4.87 41.69 9.83
N ASP A 263 6.05 41.05 9.98
CA ASP A 263 7.35 41.72 9.85
C ASP A 263 7.59 42.23 8.41
N ILE A 264 7.23 41.40 7.42
CA ILE A 264 7.30 41.80 6.00
C ILE A 264 6.45 43.03 5.76
N ARG A 265 5.20 43.05 6.21
CA ARG A 265 4.31 44.23 6.07
C ARG A 265 4.87 45.48 6.76
N LEU A 266 5.55 45.33 7.88
CA LEU A 266 6.20 46.43 8.59
C LEU A 266 7.40 46.96 7.79
N ALA A 267 8.23 46.04 7.27
CA ALA A 267 9.38 46.38 6.45
C ALA A 267 8.96 47.09 5.15
N GLU A 268 7.93 46.62 4.47
CA GLU A 268 7.38 47.25 3.26
C GLU A 268 6.91 48.67 3.54
N ARG A 269 6.20 48.89 4.65
CA ARG A 269 5.80 50.26 5.06
C ARG A 269 6.99 51.19 5.32
N ARG A 270 8.05 50.64 5.97
CA ARG A 270 9.28 51.42 6.21
C ARG A 270 10.01 51.76 4.91
N VAL A 271 10.12 50.81 3.99
CA VAL A 271 10.72 51.05 2.67
C VAL A 271 9.96 52.12 1.91
N LYS A 272 8.61 52.03 1.86
CA LYS A 272 7.77 53.04 1.21
C LYS A 272 7.98 54.42 1.80
N GLY A 273 8.03 54.55 3.14
CA GLY A 273 8.30 55.81 3.82
C GLY A 273 9.67 56.42 3.48
N LEU A 274 10.72 55.56 3.52
CA LEU A 274 12.08 55.99 3.15
C LEU A 274 12.17 56.42 1.67
N THR A 275 11.52 55.69 0.79
CA THR A 275 11.48 56.06 -0.64
C THR A 275 10.89 57.44 -0.84
N SER A 276 9.73 57.73 -0.20
CA SER A 276 9.11 59.06 -0.26
C SER A 276 10.00 60.15 0.32
N MET A 277 10.70 59.89 1.43
CA MET A 277 11.67 60.83 2.00
C MET A 277 12.84 61.14 1.03
N VAL A 278 13.38 60.12 0.40
CA VAL A 278 14.46 60.27 -0.61
C VAL A 278 14.00 61.09 -1.80
N GLU A 279 12.79 60.87 -2.29
CA GLU A 279 12.21 61.66 -3.39
C GLU A 279 12.00 63.11 -3.02
N ASN A 280 11.55 63.39 -1.81
CA ASN A 280 11.41 64.76 -1.31
C ASN A 280 12.77 65.47 -1.19
N LEU A 281 13.77 64.79 -0.59
CA LEU A 281 15.14 65.34 -0.48
C LEU A 281 15.76 65.62 -1.88
N LYS A 282 15.53 64.77 -2.85
CA LYS A 282 15.99 64.99 -4.23
C LYS A 282 15.35 66.23 -4.85
N ARG A 283 14.05 66.48 -4.61
CA ARG A 283 13.36 67.68 -5.06
C ARG A 283 13.95 68.93 -4.41
N GLU A 284 14.09 68.94 -3.08
CA GLU A 284 14.69 70.07 -2.35
C GLU A 284 16.13 70.34 -2.82
N MET A 285 16.93 69.31 -3.05
CA MET A 285 18.27 69.46 -3.63
C MET A 285 18.25 70.13 -5.02
N THR A 286 17.29 69.74 -5.86
CA THR A 286 17.17 70.29 -7.22
C THR A 286 16.74 71.78 -7.16
N GLU A 287 15.77 72.10 -6.31
CA GLU A 287 15.32 73.49 -6.05
C GLU A 287 16.47 74.34 -5.50
N LYS A 288 17.22 73.91 -4.53
CA LYS A 288 18.37 74.63 -3.97
C LYS A 288 19.53 74.79 -4.97
N LYS A 289 19.77 73.80 -5.83
CA LYS A 289 20.74 73.96 -6.94
C LYS A 289 20.29 74.99 -7.97
N ALA A 290 19.01 75.09 -8.30
CA ALA A 290 18.47 76.12 -9.19
C ALA A 290 18.63 77.51 -8.58
N GLN A 291 18.27 77.70 -7.31
CA GLN A 291 18.47 78.91 -6.57
C GLN A 291 19.91 79.41 -6.49
N LEU A 292 20.86 78.46 -6.29
CA LEU A 292 22.29 78.74 -6.28
C LEU A 292 22.77 79.22 -7.66
N SER A 293 22.32 78.58 -8.74
CA SER A 293 22.68 78.90 -10.12
C SER A 293 22.12 80.31 -10.51
N GLU A 294 20.88 80.67 -10.04
CA GLU A 294 20.37 82.01 -10.21
C GLU A 294 21.20 83.08 -9.47
N LEU A 295 21.57 82.81 -8.20
CA LEU A 295 22.38 83.68 -7.42
C LEU A 295 23.82 83.90 -7.99
N GLU A 296 24.36 82.85 -8.60
CA GLU A 296 25.68 82.86 -9.27
C GLU A 296 25.61 83.66 -10.63
N SER A 297 24.43 83.78 -11.27
CA SER A 297 24.25 84.51 -12.48
C SER A 297 23.97 86.03 -12.23
N ASP A 298 23.59 86.40 -10.98
CA ASP A 298 23.32 87.75 -10.58
C ASP A 298 24.51 88.49 -9.96
N LEU A 299 25.66 87.78 -9.87
CA LEU A 299 26.98 88.32 -9.39
C LEU A 299 27.90 88.57 -10.59
#